data_0b984aacbf93d1b8c745939e2dd94a75
#
_entry.id   0b984aacbf93d1b8c745939e2dd94a75
#
_cell.length_a   1.000
_cell.length_b   1.000
_cell.length_c   1.000
_cell.angle_alpha   90.00
_cell.angle_beta   90.00
_cell.angle_gamma   90.00
#
_symmetry.space_group_name_H-M   'P 1'
#
loop_
_entity.id
_entity.type
_entity.pdbx_description
1 polymer ?
#
loop_
_entity_poly.entity_id
_entity_poly.type
_entity_poly.pdbx_seq_one_letter_code
_entity_poly.pdbx_strand_id
1 'polypeptide(L)'
;MSISERDLSLLREKFPDNGGFTAALERVEGGEPLAYVLGEWYFYGLRFKLNSDCLCPRPDTELTVETAIKNLPPRAHFCDIGTGSGAIAVSVLHSRPDTTAEAFDINENALSAASENAKLNGVSDRIKFEIADALAEDFLNGKKYDAVISNPPYIPASVVPTLDPEVLLEPHRALDGGEDGLDFYRAITKKAKSVLRDGGFILYEVGIGQAEDVAAIGAEYGFTAEIFPDLGGIDRAVLLRNNSKGI
;
A
#
# COMPACT_ATOMS: atom_id res chain seq x y z
N MET A 1 20.57 2.02 17.39
CA MET A 1 20.17 0.58 17.20
C MET A 1 21.38 -0.24 16.82
N SER A 2 21.48 -1.51 17.26
CA SER A 2 22.52 -2.41 16.77
C SER A 2 22.05 -2.96 15.42
N ILE A 3 22.81 -2.70 14.36
CA ILE A 3 22.55 -3.25 13.03
C ILE A 3 22.71 -4.76 13.10
N SER A 4 21.76 -5.51 12.53
CA SER A 4 21.82 -6.97 12.54
C SER A 4 22.92 -7.51 11.60
N GLU A 5 23.41 -8.74 11.84
CA GLU A 5 24.37 -9.39 10.93
C GLU A 5 23.78 -9.57 9.51
N ARG A 6 22.45 -9.75 9.41
CA ARG A 6 21.74 -9.83 8.14
C ARG A 6 21.84 -8.52 7.38
N ASP A 7 21.60 -7.38 8.05
CA ASP A 7 21.63 -6.06 7.43
C ASP A 7 23.04 -5.70 6.97
N LEU A 8 24.04 -6.03 7.77
CA LEU A 8 25.46 -5.90 7.40
C LEU A 8 25.81 -6.74 6.16
N SER A 9 25.24 -7.95 6.04
CA SER A 9 25.44 -8.80 4.87
C SER A 9 24.83 -8.17 3.61
N LEU A 10 23.59 -7.63 3.70
CA LEU A 10 22.92 -6.96 2.60
C LEU A 10 23.69 -5.71 2.14
N LEU A 11 24.20 -4.92 3.09
CA LEU A 11 25.03 -3.75 2.77
C LEU A 11 26.32 -4.15 2.06
N ARG A 12 27.02 -5.21 2.49
CA ARG A 12 28.25 -5.70 1.85
C ARG A 12 28.02 -6.24 0.46
N GLU A 13 26.89 -6.92 0.25
CA GLU A 13 26.49 -7.41 -1.08
C GLU A 13 26.23 -6.25 -2.06
N LYS A 14 25.50 -5.23 -1.59
CA LYS A 14 25.16 -4.06 -2.41
C LYS A 14 26.35 -3.14 -2.67
N PHE A 15 27.21 -2.97 -1.66
CA PHE A 15 28.39 -2.07 -1.68
C PHE A 15 29.66 -2.88 -1.39
N PRO A 16 30.21 -3.59 -2.39
CA PRO A 16 31.36 -4.50 -2.18
C PRO A 16 32.68 -3.78 -1.92
N ASP A 17 32.79 -2.49 -2.28
CA ASP A 17 33.95 -1.68 -1.98
C ASP A 17 33.88 -1.11 -0.55
N ASN A 18 35.05 -0.97 0.11
CA ASN A 18 35.11 -0.49 1.48
C ASN A 18 34.57 0.94 1.66
N GLY A 19 34.74 1.82 0.68
CA GLY A 19 34.27 3.22 0.75
C GLY A 19 32.76 3.31 0.67
N GLY A 20 32.15 2.61 -0.28
CA GLY A 20 30.69 2.53 -0.42
C GLY A 20 30.02 1.87 0.78
N PHE A 21 30.58 0.76 1.26
CA PHE A 21 30.08 0.08 2.46
C PHE A 21 30.12 0.98 3.70
N THR A 22 31.24 1.66 3.96
CA THR A 22 31.35 2.55 5.12
C THR A 22 30.34 3.69 5.06
N ALA A 23 30.19 4.34 3.91
CA ALA A 23 29.22 5.41 3.73
C ALA A 23 27.75 4.93 3.90
N ALA A 24 27.44 3.74 3.39
CA ALA A 24 26.13 3.14 3.56
C ALA A 24 25.85 2.76 5.02
N LEU A 25 26.86 2.23 5.72
CA LEU A 25 26.78 1.88 7.14
C LEU A 25 26.52 3.13 8.00
N GLU A 26 27.26 4.22 7.77
CA GLU A 26 27.06 5.50 8.47
C GLU A 26 25.63 6.06 8.30
N ARG A 27 25.01 5.91 7.10
CA ARG A 27 23.62 6.31 6.87
C ARG A 27 22.64 5.51 7.72
N VAL A 28 22.79 4.18 7.77
CA VAL A 28 21.94 3.29 8.59
C VAL A 28 22.14 3.56 10.08
N GLU A 29 23.40 3.74 10.54
CA GLU A 29 23.70 4.13 11.93
C GLU A 29 23.15 5.50 12.28
N GLY A 30 23.03 6.39 11.30
CA GLY A 30 22.37 7.70 11.40
C GLY A 30 20.82 7.61 11.44
N GLY A 31 20.25 6.39 11.36
CA GLY A 31 18.80 6.14 11.46
C GLY A 31 18.07 6.09 10.11
N GLU A 32 18.78 6.20 8.98
CA GLU A 32 18.13 6.08 7.67
C GLU A 32 17.66 4.62 7.44
N PRO A 33 16.39 4.40 7.00
CA PRO A 33 15.88 3.07 6.73
C PRO A 33 16.77 2.29 5.78
N LEU A 34 17.12 1.06 6.14
CA LEU A 34 18.00 0.20 5.35
C LEU A 34 17.54 0.09 3.89
N ALA A 35 16.23 -0.01 3.68
CA ALA A 35 15.64 -0.12 2.36
C ALA A 35 15.95 1.10 1.45
N TYR A 36 16.01 2.30 2.03
CA TYR A 36 16.37 3.51 1.29
C TYR A 36 17.87 3.59 1.00
N VAL A 37 18.69 3.13 1.96
CA VAL A 37 20.14 3.04 1.74
C VAL A 37 20.47 2.05 0.63
N LEU A 38 19.79 0.90 0.59
CA LEU A 38 19.91 -0.10 -0.48
C LEU A 38 19.30 0.37 -1.81
N GLY A 39 18.31 1.30 -1.76
CA GLY A 39 17.56 1.76 -2.93
C GLY A 39 16.62 0.70 -3.52
N GLU A 40 16.45 -0.42 -2.81
CA GLU A 40 15.57 -1.51 -3.22
C GLU A 40 15.17 -2.36 -2.02
N TRP A 41 14.03 -3.05 -2.15
CA TRP A 41 13.52 -3.99 -1.14
C TRP A 41 12.80 -5.17 -1.79
N TYR A 42 12.64 -6.23 -1.04
CA TYR A 42 11.88 -7.39 -1.48
C TYR A 42 10.53 -7.43 -0.78
N PHE A 43 9.48 -7.63 -1.56
CA PHE A 43 8.10 -7.74 -1.09
C PHE A 43 7.35 -8.75 -1.96
N TYR A 44 6.62 -9.65 -1.36
CA TYR A 44 5.86 -10.72 -2.03
C TYR A 44 6.67 -11.53 -3.05
N GLY A 45 7.93 -11.80 -2.71
CA GLY A 45 8.88 -12.49 -3.61
C GLY A 45 9.39 -11.67 -4.79
N LEU A 46 9.00 -10.42 -4.93
CA LEU A 46 9.39 -9.50 -6.00
C LEU A 46 10.37 -8.45 -5.51
N ARG A 47 11.18 -7.92 -6.41
CA ARG A 47 12.10 -6.83 -6.13
C ARG A 47 11.47 -5.49 -6.49
N PHE A 48 11.54 -4.53 -5.57
CA PHE A 48 11.07 -3.18 -5.73
C PHE A 48 12.21 -2.18 -5.54
N LYS A 49 12.35 -1.23 -6.44
CA LYS A 49 13.17 -0.04 -6.23
C LYS A 49 12.43 0.88 -5.27
N LEU A 50 13.15 1.47 -4.34
CA LEU A 50 12.62 2.38 -3.34
C LEU A 50 13.41 3.68 -3.30
N ASN A 51 12.72 4.74 -2.95
CA ASN A 51 13.27 6.04 -2.60
C ASN A 51 12.53 6.60 -1.38
N SER A 52 12.99 7.72 -0.85
CA SER A 52 12.39 8.37 0.32
C SER A 52 11.00 8.99 0.08
N ASP A 53 10.45 8.90 -1.14
CA ASP A 53 9.12 9.35 -1.49
C ASP A 53 8.04 8.26 -1.37
N CYS A 54 8.45 7.02 -1.08
CA CYS A 54 7.55 5.87 -0.94
C CYS A 54 7.68 5.26 0.45
N LEU A 55 6.55 4.85 1.04
CA LEU A 55 6.57 3.96 2.20
C LEU A 55 7.32 2.67 1.85
N CYS A 56 8.21 2.20 2.74
CA CYS A 56 8.83 0.89 2.57
C CYS A 56 7.76 -0.21 2.72
N PRO A 57 7.59 -1.11 1.73
CA PRO A 57 6.60 -2.16 1.81
C PRO A 57 6.78 -3.01 3.08
N ARG A 58 5.70 -3.20 3.84
CA ARG A 58 5.70 -3.96 5.10
C ARG A 58 5.28 -5.41 4.85
N PRO A 59 5.81 -6.38 5.60
CA PRO A 59 5.37 -7.78 5.50
C PRO A 59 3.86 -7.95 5.72
N ASP A 60 3.26 -7.16 6.61
CA ASP A 60 1.82 -7.21 6.90
C ASP A 60 0.96 -6.90 5.67
N THR A 61 1.46 -6.06 4.75
CA THR A 61 0.81 -5.71 3.48
C THR A 61 0.68 -6.92 2.54
N GLU A 62 1.48 -7.98 2.73
CA GLU A 62 1.36 -9.21 1.93
C GLU A 62 0.01 -9.90 2.12
N LEU A 63 -0.60 -9.78 3.32
CA LEU A 63 -1.96 -10.26 3.57
C LEU A 63 -3.00 -9.56 2.68
N THR A 64 -2.85 -8.25 2.46
CA THR A 64 -3.71 -7.48 1.54
C THR A 64 -3.56 -7.98 0.11
N VAL A 65 -2.34 -8.24 -0.35
CA VAL A 65 -2.09 -8.83 -1.69
C VAL A 65 -2.74 -10.21 -1.81
N GLU A 66 -2.53 -11.11 -0.84
CA GLU A 66 -3.13 -12.46 -0.86
C GLU A 66 -4.65 -12.41 -0.86
N THR A 67 -5.24 -11.53 -0.04
CA THR A 67 -6.69 -11.37 0.05
C THR A 67 -7.25 -10.83 -1.27
N ALA A 68 -6.56 -9.87 -1.91
CA ALA A 68 -6.93 -9.38 -3.24
C ALA A 68 -6.91 -10.51 -4.28
N ILE A 69 -5.81 -11.26 -4.36
CA ILE A 69 -5.65 -12.37 -5.32
C ILE A 69 -6.78 -13.40 -5.19
N LYS A 70 -7.15 -13.75 -3.96
CA LYS A 70 -8.20 -14.75 -3.66
C LYS A 70 -9.61 -14.27 -4.04
N ASN A 71 -9.87 -12.96 -3.96
CA ASN A 71 -11.22 -12.39 -4.10
C ASN A 71 -11.48 -11.73 -5.45
N LEU A 72 -10.46 -11.34 -6.22
CA LEU A 72 -10.62 -10.74 -7.54
C LEU A 72 -11.26 -11.73 -8.53
N PRO A 73 -12.36 -11.35 -9.22
CA PRO A 73 -12.94 -12.17 -10.26
C PRO A 73 -11.98 -12.36 -11.44
N PRO A 74 -12.23 -13.33 -12.33
CA PRO A 74 -11.45 -13.47 -13.57
C PRO A 74 -11.51 -12.19 -14.41
N ARG A 75 -10.37 -11.78 -14.95
CA ARG A 75 -10.20 -10.57 -15.78
C ARG A 75 -10.62 -9.26 -15.07
N ALA A 76 -10.45 -9.22 -13.75
CA ALA A 76 -10.79 -8.06 -12.96
C ALA A 76 -10.02 -6.81 -13.42
N HIS A 77 -10.70 -5.67 -13.31
CA HIS A 77 -10.10 -4.34 -13.37
C HIS A 77 -10.22 -3.69 -11.99
N PHE A 78 -9.10 -3.46 -11.34
CA PHE A 78 -9.08 -2.90 -9.98
C PHE A 78 -8.31 -1.58 -9.92
N CYS A 79 -8.46 -0.84 -8.83
CA CYS A 79 -7.58 0.28 -8.55
C CYS A 79 -6.86 0.10 -7.22
N ASP A 80 -5.64 0.67 -7.15
CA ASP A 80 -4.79 0.75 -5.97
C ASP A 80 -4.62 2.23 -5.59
N ILE A 81 -5.12 2.62 -4.43
CA ILE A 81 -5.16 4.01 -3.97
C ILE A 81 -4.09 4.23 -2.91
N GLY A 82 -3.23 5.25 -3.11
CA GLY A 82 -2.02 5.44 -2.31
C GLY A 82 -1.00 4.37 -2.64
N THR A 83 -0.76 4.14 -3.92
CA THR A 83 0.03 3.00 -4.41
C THR A 83 1.49 3.01 -3.96
N GLY A 84 2.04 4.18 -3.62
CA GLY A 84 3.42 4.33 -3.18
C GLY A 84 4.40 3.77 -4.21
N SER A 85 5.20 2.78 -3.82
CA SER A 85 6.14 2.07 -4.71
C SER A 85 5.47 1.13 -5.71
N GLY A 86 4.14 1.01 -5.69
CA GLY A 86 3.38 0.04 -6.48
C GLY A 86 3.31 -1.36 -5.89
N ALA A 87 3.70 -1.54 -4.63
CA ALA A 87 3.88 -2.85 -4.01
C ALA A 87 2.64 -3.74 -4.13
N ILE A 88 1.45 -3.22 -3.81
CA ILE A 88 0.19 -3.99 -3.89
C ILE A 88 -0.17 -4.26 -5.36
N ALA A 89 -0.33 -3.20 -6.17
CA ALA A 89 -0.80 -3.35 -7.54
C ALA A 89 0.11 -4.25 -8.39
N VAL A 90 1.43 -4.06 -8.30
CA VAL A 90 2.42 -4.84 -9.06
C VAL A 90 2.40 -6.31 -8.64
N SER A 91 2.33 -6.61 -7.33
CA SER A 91 2.29 -7.98 -6.82
C SER A 91 1.01 -8.71 -7.21
N VAL A 92 -0.15 -8.04 -7.16
CA VAL A 92 -1.42 -8.58 -7.63
C VAL A 92 -1.36 -8.87 -9.13
N LEU A 93 -0.92 -7.92 -9.96
CA LEU A 93 -0.81 -8.09 -11.41
C LEU A 93 0.18 -9.18 -11.80
N HIS A 94 1.29 -9.31 -11.07
CA HIS A 94 2.27 -10.37 -11.31
C HIS A 94 1.66 -11.76 -11.06
N SER A 95 0.90 -11.90 -9.98
CA SER A 95 0.27 -13.16 -9.59
C SER A 95 -1.01 -13.48 -10.38
N ARG A 96 -1.68 -12.43 -10.92
CA ARG A 96 -2.93 -12.54 -11.69
C ARG A 96 -2.75 -11.92 -13.08
N PRO A 97 -2.17 -12.69 -14.04
CA PRO A 97 -1.87 -12.19 -15.38
C PRO A 97 -3.12 -11.85 -16.20
N ASP A 98 -4.29 -12.27 -15.76
CA ASP A 98 -5.60 -11.98 -16.36
C ASP A 98 -6.19 -10.63 -15.95
N THR A 99 -5.58 -9.89 -15.02
CA THR A 99 -6.12 -8.65 -14.45
C THR A 99 -5.43 -7.40 -14.99
N THR A 100 -6.10 -6.25 -14.83
CA THR A 100 -5.57 -4.92 -15.14
C THR A 100 -5.81 -3.98 -13.96
N ALA A 101 -5.00 -2.91 -13.85
CA ALA A 101 -5.11 -1.97 -12.75
C ALA A 101 -4.98 -0.49 -13.18
N GLU A 102 -5.53 0.38 -12.36
CA GLU A 102 -5.18 1.79 -12.27
C GLU A 102 -4.62 2.06 -10.86
N ALA A 103 -3.49 2.74 -10.77
CA ALA A 103 -2.81 3.03 -9.52
C ALA A 103 -2.70 4.56 -9.33
N PHE A 104 -3.08 5.01 -8.14
CA PHE A 104 -3.19 6.42 -7.81
C PHE A 104 -2.27 6.76 -6.64
N ASP A 105 -1.60 7.89 -6.75
CA ASP A 105 -0.88 8.50 -5.64
C ASP A 105 -0.88 10.03 -5.82
N ILE A 106 -0.77 10.75 -4.72
CA ILE A 106 -0.64 12.22 -4.76
C ILE A 106 0.81 12.65 -5.05
N ASN A 107 1.78 11.75 -4.84
CA ASN A 107 3.21 12.00 -5.03
C ASN A 107 3.68 11.48 -6.39
N GLU A 108 4.07 12.39 -7.27
CA GLU A 108 4.59 12.07 -8.61
C GLU A 108 5.87 11.21 -8.55
N ASN A 109 6.75 11.43 -7.58
CA ASN A 109 7.97 10.65 -7.43
C ASN A 109 7.65 9.19 -7.01
N ALA A 110 6.62 8.99 -6.18
CA ALA A 110 6.14 7.65 -5.84
C ALA A 110 5.60 6.94 -7.09
N LEU A 111 4.79 7.61 -7.91
CA LEU A 111 4.29 7.05 -9.17
C LEU A 111 5.42 6.73 -10.17
N SER A 112 6.47 7.56 -10.20
CA SER A 112 7.65 7.27 -11.00
C SER A 112 8.33 5.96 -10.57
N ALA A 113 8.53 5.77 -9.25
CA ALA A 113 9.07 4.53 -8.70
C ALA A 113 8.15 3.34 -8.98
N ALA A 114 6.83 3.49 -8.79
CA ALA A 114 5.85 2.46 -9.10
C ALA A 114 5.88 2.04 -10.58
N SER A 115 6.02 3.02 -11.50
CA SER A 115 6.14 2.75 -12.94
C SER A 115 7.42 1.97 -13.27
N GLU A 116 8.55 2.29 -12.63
CA GLU A 116 9.79 1.52 -12.78
C GLU A 116 9.63 0.10 -12.23
N ASN A 117 8.96 -0.05 -11.09
CA ASN A 117 8.68 -1.35 -10.48
C ASN A 117 7.74 -2.22 -11.32
N ALA A 118 6.75 -1.61 -11.96
CA ALA A 118 5.88 -2.31 -12.91
C ALA A 118 6.67 -2.85 -14.12
N LYS A 119 7.61 -2.07 -14.64
CA LYS A 119 8.52 -2.52 -15.71
C LYS A 119 9.45 -3.63 -15.24
N LEU A 120 10.06 -3.45 -14.06
CA LEU A 120 10.98 -4.42 -13.46
C LEU A 120 10.33 -5.80 -13.28
N ASN A 121 9.06 -5.82 -12.92
CA ASN A 121 8.30 -7.04 -12.62
C ASN A 121 7.39 -7.50 -13.79
N GLY A 122 7.53 -6.89 -14.98
CA GLY A 122 6.89 -7.35 -16.22
C GLY A 122 5.37 -7.17 -16.27
N VAL A 123 4.83 -6.11 -15.63
CA VAL A 123 3.37 -5.84 -15.59
C VAL A 123 2.99 -4.46 -16.14
N SER A 124 3.94 -3.73 -16.71
CA SER A 124 3.73 -2.33 -17.13
C SER A 124 2.71 -2.13 -18.24
N ASP A 125 2.39 -3.15 -19.00
CA ASP A 125 1.37 -3.16 -20.04
C ASP A 125 -0.07 -3.28 -19.51
N ARG A 126 -0.23 -3.63 -18.21
CA ARG A 126 -1.51 -3.89 -17.56
C ARG A 126 -1.85 -2.93 -16.43
N ILE A 127 -1.04 -1.89 -16.22
CA ILE A 127 -1.25 -0.88 -15.19
C ILE A 127 -1.13 0.53 -15.76
N LYS A 128 -1.98 1.42 -15.27
CA LYS A 128 -1.89 2.87 -15.53
C LYS A 128 -1.66 3.58 -14.21
N PHE A 129 -0.84 4.63 -14.25
CA PHE A 129 -0.54 5.48 -13.10
C PHE A 129 -1.13 6.87 -13.31
N GLU A 130 -1.77 7.42 -12.29
CA GLU A 130 -2.42 8.73 -12.35
C GLU A 130 -2.19 9.48 -11.03
N ILE A 131 -1.75 10.74 -11.12
CA ILE A 131 -1.63 11.61 -9.95
C ILE A 131 -3.04 12.00 -9.51
N ALA A 132 -3.39 11.67 -8.25
CA ALA A 132 -4.70 12.02 -7.71
C ALA A 132 -4.66 12.12 -6.19
N ASP A 133 -5.46 13.04 -5.65
CA ASP A 133 -5.73 13.14 -4.23
C ASP A 133 -6.97 12.30 -3.88
N ALA A 134 -6.79 11.29 -3.05
CA ALA A 134 -7.87 10.42 -2.60
C ALA A 134 -8.94 11.17 -1.78
N LEU A 135 -8.62 12.33 -1.22
CA LEU A 135 -9.56 13.16 -0.48
C LEU A 135 -10.33 14.15 -1.37
N ALA A 136 -9.89 14.40 -2.62
CA ALA A 136 -10.57 15.33 -3.55
C ALA A 136 -11.99 14.86 -3.88
N GLU A 137 -12.94 15.79 -4.02
CA GLU A 137 -14.37 15.45 -4.25
C GLU A 137 -14.61 14.69 -5.55
N ASP A 138 -13.89 15.03 -6.61
CA ASP A 138 -14.02 14.48 -7.96
C ASP A 138 -13.17 13.21 -8.19
N PHE A 139 -12.41 12.76 -7.19
CA PHE A 139 -11.59 11.56 -7.28
C PHE A 139 -12.43 10.33 -7.68
N LEU A 140 -11.97 9.55 -8.64
CA LEU A 140 -12.62 8.37 -9.26
C LEU A 140 -13.90 8.65 -10.04
N ASN A 141 -14.32 9.90 -10.26
CA ASN A 141 -15.52 10.20 -11.02
C ASN A 141 -15.51 9.58 -12.43
N GLY A 142 -16.59 8.88 -12.79
CA GLY A 142 -16.76 8.24 -14.10
C GLY A 142 -15.99 6.93 -14.30
N LYS A 143 -15.24 6.47 -13.30
CA LYS A 143 -14.50 5.20 -13.36
C LYS A 143 -15.35 4.01 -12.86
N LYS A 144 -14.98 2.78 -13.22
CA LYS A 144 -15.66 1.55 -12.79
C LYS A 144 -14.66 0.41 -12.55
N TYR A 145 -14.69 -0.18 -11.36
CA TYR A 145 -13.77 -1.21 -10.90
C TYR A 145 -14.48 -2.44 -10.34
N ASP A 146 -13.81 -3.59 -10.41
CA ASP A 146 -14.22 -4.81 -9.72
C ASP A 146 -13.74 -4.80 -8.27
N ALA A 147 -12.64 -4.08 -7.98
CA ALA A 147 -12.15 -3.85 -6.63
C ALA A 147 -11.46 -2.49 -6.48
N VAL A 148 -11.56 -1.93 -5.29
CA VAL A 148 -10.78 -0.80 -4.80
C VAL A 148 -9.87 -1.36 -3.69
N ILE A 149 -8.56 -1.21 -3.83
CA ILE A 149 -7.58 -1.72 -2.86
C ILE A 149 -6.79 -0.52 -2.34
N SER A 150 -6.48 -0.50 -1.05
CA SER A 150 -5.66 0.56 -0.48
C SER A 150 -4.99 0.13 0.82
N ASN A 151 -3.74 0.54 0.97
CA ASN A 151 -3.07 0.69 2.27
C ASN A 151 -2.94 2.21 2.51
N PRO A 152 -3.99 2.87 3.00
CA PRO A 152 -3.96 4.32 3.15
C PRO A 152 -3.19 4.72 4.41
N PRO A 153 -2.79 5.99 4.54
CA PRO A 153 -2.31 6.52 5.82
C PRO A 153 -3.37 6.34 6.90
N TYR A 154 -2.98 5.75 8.04
CA TYR A 154 -3.92 5.36 9.09
C TYR A 154 -3.48 5.75 10.52
N ILE A 155 -2.34 6.41 10.67
CA ILE A 155 -1.82 6.81 11.98
C ILE A 155 -2.50 8.13 12.38
N PRO A 156 -3.11 8.23 13.58
CA PRO A 156 -3.63 9.50 14.06
C PRO A 156 -2.56 10.59 14.08
N ALA A 157 -2.90 11.79 13.62
CA ALA A 157 -1.97 12.91 13.50
C ALA A 157 -1.19 13.22 14.79
N SER A 158 -1.84 13.05 15.96
CA SER A 158 -1.21 13.24 17.27
C SER A 158 -0.18 12.16 17.64
N VAL A 159 -0.25 11.00 17.01
CA VAL A 159 0.65 9.85 17.24
C VAL A 159 1.88 9.91 16.34
N VAL A 160 1.75 10.45 15.11
CA VAL A 160 2.85 10.51 14.14
C VAL A 160 4.17 11.05 14.75
N PRO A 161 4.20 12.16 15.52
CA PRO A 161 5.44 12.67 16.10
C PRO A 161 6.09 11.75 17.14
N THR A 162 5.39 10.71 17.61
CA THR A 162 5.87 9.79 18.66
C THR A 162 6.41 8.48 18.11
N LEU A 163 6.38 8.31 16.78
CA LEU A 163 6.87 7.13 16.11
C LEU A 163 8.39 7.00 16.23
N ASP A 164 8.88 5.78 15.99
CA ASP A 164 10.31 5.52 15.97
C ASP A 164 11.02 6.45 14.97
N PRO A 165 12.24 6.95 15.30
CA PRO A 165 12.98 7.88 14.44
C PRO A 165 13.16 7.41 13.00
N GLU A 166 13.31 6.10 12.79
CA GLU A 166 13.43 5.51 11.46
C GLU A 166 12.13 5.67 10.64
N VAL A 167 10.97 5.50 11.28
CA VAL A 167 9.65 5.70 10.63
C VAL A 167 9.40 7.17 10.33
N LEU A 168 9.89 8.08 11.16
CA LEU A 168 9.77 9.52 10.92
C LEU A 168 10.59 10.02 9.71
N LEU A 169 11.51 9.22 9.19
CA LEU A 169 12.23 9.50 7.93
C LEU A 169 11.45 9.04 6.69
N GLU A 170 10.36 8.32 6.87
CA GLU A 170 9.45 7.98 5.78
C GLU A 170 8.51 9.16 5.46
N PRO A 171 7.88 9.20 4.27
CA PRO A 171 7.04 10.33 3.89
C PRO A 171 5.90 10.53 4.90
N HIS A 172 5.83 11.69 5.54
CA HIS A 172 4.77 12.02 6.51
C HIS A 172 3.37 11.78 5.96
N ARG A 173 3.16 12.08 4.66
CA ARG A 173 1.87 11.87 3.97
C ARG A 173 1.47 10.40 3.85
N ALA A 174 2.42 9.49 3.96
CA ALA A 174 2.15 8.04 3.94
C ALA A 174 1.78 7.49 5.33
N LEU A 175 1.91 8.32 6.39
CA LEU A 175 1.67 7.94 7.77
C LEU A 175 0.40 8.57 8.34
N ASP A 176 0.19 9.87 8.09
CA ASP A 176 -0.84 10.69 8.71
C ASP A 176 -2.24 10.40 8.11
N GLY A 177 -3.07 9.72 8.90
CA GLY A 177 -4.46 9.37 8.56
C GLY A 177 -5.51 10.37 9.04
N GLY A 178 -5.11 11.56 9.52
CA GLY A 178 -6.00 12.57 10.07
C GLY A 178 -6.15 12.48 11.60
N GLU A 179 -7.17 13.14 12.14
CA GLU A 179 -7.35 13.31 13.59
C GLU A 179 -7.41 11.95 14.33
N ASP A 180 -8.18 11.00 13.81
CA ASP A 180 -8.38 9.66 14.39
C ASP A 180 -7.78 8.52 13.54
N GLY A 181 -7.08 8.85 12.45
CA GLY A 181 -6.48 7.88 11.55
C GLY A 181 -7.46 7.24 10.55
N LEU A 182 -8.69 7.77 10.42
CA LEU A 182 -9.75 7.15 9.62
C LEU A 182 -10.20 7.99 8.41
N ASP A 183 -9.60 9.15 8.16
CA ASP A 183 -10.06 10.08 7.12
C ASP A 183 -10.06 9.47 5.72
N PHE A 184 -9.02 8.73 5.36
CA PHE A 184 -8.93 8.06 4.07
C PHE A 184 -9.97 6.94 3.91
N TYR A 185 -10.21 6.15 4.96
CA TYR A 185 -11.22 5.10 4.92
C TYR A 185 -12.61 5.69 4.67
N ARG A 186 -12.98 6.80 5.34
CA ARG A 186 -14.25 7.50 5.12
C ARG A 186 -14.36 8.02 3.69
N ALA A 187 -13.31 8.72 3.22
CA ALA A 187 -13.32 9.34 1.90
C ALA A 187 -13.38 8.30 0.77
N ILE A 188 -12.53 7.27 0.84
CA ILE A 188 -12.46 6.23 -0.19
C ILE A 188 -13.74 5.39 -0.19
N THR A 189 -14.25 4.97 0.98
CA THR A 189 -15.47 4.14 1.07
C THR A 189 -16.68 4.87 0.47
N LYS A 190 -16.84 6.16 0.78
CA LYS A 190 -17.91 6.99 0.20
C LYS A 190 -17.87 6.99 -1.33
N LYS A 191 -16.68 7.15 -1.92
CA LYS A 191 -16.49 7.22 -3.37
C LYS A 191 -16.61 5.85 -4.03
N ALA A 192 -16.05 4.82 -3.39
CA ALA A 192 -16.06 3.46 -3.89
C ALA A 192 -17.48 2.94 -4.15
N LYS A 193 -18.47 3.36 -3.36
CA LYS A 193 -19.88 2.99 -3.58
C LYS A 193 -20.37 3.30 -5.00
N SER A 194 -19.93 4.40 -5.61
CA SER A 194 -20.36 4.83 -6.95
C SER A 194 -19.54 4.22 -8.08
N VAL A 195 -18.32 3.76 -7.80
CA VAL A 195 -17.38 3.27 -8.83
C VAL A 195 -17.20 1.75 -8.84
N LEU A 196 -17.66 1.06 -7.82
CA LEU A 196 -17.66 -0.40 -7.83
C LEU A 196 -18.74 -0.94 -8.77
N ARG A 197 -18.38 -2.00 -9.49
CA ARG A 197 -19.33 -2.84 -10.23
C ARG A 197 -20.15 -3.68 -9.26
N ASP A 198 -21.22 -4.30 -9.76
CA ASP A 198 -22.02 -5.24 -8.98
C ASP A 198 -21.14 -6.42 -8.51
N GLY A 199 -21.23 -6.73 -7.23
CA GLY A 199 -20.39 -7.75 -6.58
C GLY A 199 -18.95 -7.33 -6.34
N GLY A 200 -18.59 -6.09 -6.65
CA GLY A 200 -17.27 -5.52 -6.36
C GLY A 200 -17.03 -5.31 -4.87
N PHE A 201 -15.79 -5.08 -4.51
CA PHE A 201 -15.37 -4.93 -3.11
C PHE A 201 -14.33 -3.84 -2.91
N ILE A 202 -14.22 -3.39 -1.66
CA ILE A 202 -13.09 -2.59 -1.19
C ILE A 202 -12.24 -3.49 -0.31
N LEU A 203 -10.93 -3.39 -0.42
CA LEU A 203 -9.99 -4.09 0.47
C LEU A 203 -9.01 -3.07 1.04
N TYR A 204 -9.00 -2.97 2.35
CA TYR A 204 -8.10 -2.11 3.10
C TYR A 204 -7.09 -2.90 3.90
N GLU A 205 -5.84 -2.43 3.96
CA GLU A 205 -4.99 -2.65 5.11
C GLU A 205 -5.42 -1.70 6.23
N VAL A 206 -5.31 -2.16 7.49
CA VAL A 206 -5.72 -1.36 8.65
C VAL A 206 -4.66 -1.39 9.76
N GLY A 207 -4.59 -0.31 10.51
CA GLY A 207 -3.79 -0.24 11.73
C GLY A 207 -4.35 -1.10 12.84
N ILE A 208 -3.52 -1.39 13.85
CA ILE A 208 -3.92 -2.19 15.02
C ILE A 208 -5.13 -1.53 15.70
N GLY A 209 -6.20 -2.30 15.88
CA GLY A 209 -7.42 -1.87 16.56
C GLY A 209 -8.40 -1.07 15.71
N GLN A 210 -8.12 -0.83 14.41
CA GLN A 210 -9.01 -0.04 13.53
C GLN A 210 -10.00 -0.89 12.72
N ALA A 211 -9.88 -2.22 12.72
CA ALA A 211 -10.67 -3.08 11.83
C ALA A 211 -12.18 -2.92 12.01
N GLU A 212 -12.65 -2.85 13.26
CA GLU A 212 -14.08 -2.68 13.57
C GLU A 212 -14.59 -1.27 13.19
N ASP A 213 -13.78 -0.23 13.36
CA ASP A 213 -14.13 1.13 12.94
C ASP A 213 -14.26 1.23 11.42
N VAL A 214 -13.34 0.59 10.67
CA VAL A 214 -13.39 0.53 9.20
C VAL A 214 -14.60 -0.30 8.74
N ALA A 215 -14.92 -1.39 9.43
CA ALA A 215 -16.13 -2.17 9.17
C ALA A 215 -17.41 -1.34 9.41
N ALA A 216 -17.45 -0.54 10.48
CA ALA A 216 -18.56 0.36 10.77
C ALA A 216 -18.72 1.44 9.70
N ILE A 217 -17.61 2.07 9.24
CA ILE A 217 -17.63 2.99 8.10
C ILE A 217 -18.21 2.30 6.85
N GLY A 218 -17.81 1.06 6.57
CA GLY A 218 -18.37 0.29 5.45
C GLY A 218 -19.88 0.09 5.57
N ALA A 219 -20.37 -0.23 6.78
CA ALA A 219 -21.78 -0.46 7.04
C ALA A 219 -22.65 0.78 6.79
N GLU A 220 -22.15 1.98 7.07
CA GLU A 220 -22.87 3.27 6.76
C GLU A 220 -23.19 3.40 5.26
N TYR A 221 -22.35 2.83 4.38
CA TYR A 221 -22.56 2.83 2.93
C TYR A 221 -23.18 1.52 2.41
N GLY A 222 -23.62 0.62 3.31
CA GLY A 222 -24.33 -0.61 2.95
C GLY A 222 -23.39 -1.73 2.47
N PHE A 223 -22.13 -1.70 2.84
CA PHE A 223 -21.20 -2.83 2.66
C PHE A 223 -21.32 -3.81 3.82
N THR A 224 -20.98 -5.08 3.58
CA THR A 224 -20.69 -6.06 4.63
C THR A 224 -19.20 -6.26 4.74
N ALA A 225 -18.71 -6.33 5.97
CA ALA A 225 -17.29 -6.48 6.27
C ALA A 225 -16.90 -7.92 6.55
N GLU A 226 -15.69 -8.29 6.11
CA GLU A 226 -14.97 -9.50 6.49
C GLU A 226 -13.56 -9.06 6.93
N ILE A 227 -13.15 -9.45 8.15
CA ILE A 227 -11.89 -9.04 8.76
C ILE A 227 -10.92 -10.20 8.71
N PHE A 228 -9.68 -9.94 8.35
CA PHE A 228 -8.62 -10.93 8.22
C PHE A 228 -7.46 -10.58 9.16
N PRO A 229 -7.12 -11.50 10.10
CA PRO A 229 -5.94 -11.35 10.92
C PRO A 229 -4.67 -11.77 10.17
N ASP A 230 -3.55 -11.18 10.57
CA ASP A 230 -2.22 -11.63 10.19
C ASP A 230 -1.85 -12.95 10.90
N LEU A 231 -0.64 -13.46 10.63
CA LEU A 231 -0.13 -14.69 11.27
C LEU A 231 0.07 -14.55 12.79
N GLY A 232 0.12 -13.34 13.31
CA GLY A 232 0.18 -13.03 14.74
C GLY A 232 -1.19 -12.94 15.41
N GLY A 233 -2.28 -13.05 14.62
CA GLY A 233 -3.65 -12.92 15.12
C GLY A 233 -4.11 -11.47 15.28
N ILE A 234 -3.41 -10.50 14.69
CA ILE A 234 -3.78 -9.08 14.69
C ILE A 234 -4.57 -8.79 13.41
N ASP A 235 -5.73 -8.17 13.53
CA ASP A 235 -6.56 -7.78 12.39
C ASP A 235 -5.82 -6.74 11.55
N ARG A 236 -5.56 -7.10 10.27
CA ARG A 236 -4.75 -6.29 9.36
C ARG A 236 -5.41 -5.98 8.03
N ALA A 237 -6.42 -6.72 7.64
CA ALA A 237 -7.14 -6.42 6.41
C ALA A 237 -8.65 -6.46 6.63
N VAL A 238 -9.37 -5.51 5.99
CA VAL A 238 -10.83 -5.44 6.01
C VAL A 238 -11.32 -5.42 4.57
N LEU A 239 -12.14 -6.41 4.22
CA LEU A 239 -12.79 -6.51 2.94
C LEU A 239 -14.26 -6.12 3.06
N LEU A 240 -14.66 -5.07 2.35
CA LEU A 240 -16.02 -4.53 2.31
C LEU A 240 -16.71 -4.93 1.02
N ARG A 241 -17.72 -5.83 1.09
CA ARG A 241 -18.45 -6.29 -0.09
C ARG A 241 -19.68 -5.44 -0.38
N ASN A 242 -19.83 -5.07 -1.63
CA ASN A 242 -21.05 -4.42 -2.11
C ASN A 242 -22.14 -5.47 -2.31
N ASN A 243 -23.06 -5.56 -1.36
CA ASN A 243 -24.20 -6.49 -1.41
C ASN A 243 -25.37 -6.01 -2.27
N SER A 244 -25.17 -5.08 -3.19
CA SER A 244 -26.21 -4.69 -4.12
C SER A 244 -26.61 -5.92 -4.95
N LYS A 245 -27.60 -6.70 -4.45
CA LYS A 245 -28.39 -7.55 -5.34
C LYS A 245 -29.14 -6.60 -6.24
N GLY A 246 -28.83 -6.64 -7.54
CA GLY A 246 -29.70 -5.99 -8.53
C GLY A 246 -31.15 -6.35 -8.24
N ILE A 247 -31.97 -5.34 -8.06
CA ILE A 247 -33.44 -5.45 -8.06
C ILE A 247 -33.86 -5.70 -9.49
#